data_d8d1241c65d53ce3ac3ca6e00e5bdd73
#
_entry.id   d8d1241c65d53ce3ac3ca6e00e5bdd73
#
_cell.length_a   1.000
_cell.length_b   1.000
_cell.length_c   1.000
_cell.angle_alpha   90.00
_cell.angle_beta   90.00
_cell.angle_gamma   90.00
#
_symmetry.space_group_name_H-M   'P 1'
#
loop_
_entity.id
_entity.type
_entity.pdbx_description
1 polymer ?
#
loop_
_entity_poly.entity_id
_entity_poly.type
_entity_poly.pdbx_seq_one_letter_code
_entity_poly.pdbx_strand_id
1 'polypeptide(L)'
;NIKESLRLFVLGLGTVALCVCYPASSWGQKPPPPANPQAPTINPVIPTGVQRGQAADFVLTGTNLASPTGVSIGCAAKVTIPSEEKNGTDPTKCKVRIETPADTPIGWYTFRFATIKGVSNLRVFCVDDLPQVVADGKNRSASTAQALPAPCTISGAVAAEQGDYYKITVKAGQRMSFDCQARRIGSAIDAYLKIYDGKGIRELAYDNDSPGCQTDPRITYTFKQAGDYIIEVRDVLLRGGPEFFYRVRIGDFP
;
A
#
# COMPACT_ATOMS: atom_id res chain seq x y z
N ASN A 1 -5.67 61.28 -68.87
CA ASN A 1 -4.52 60.57 -68.44
C ASN A 1 -4.97 59.26 -67.80
N ILE A 2 -4.87 58.29 -68.63
CA ILE A 2 -5.35 56.91 -68.43
C ILE A 2 -4.23 56.13 -67.78
N LYS A 3 -4.49 55.45 -66.73
CA LYS A 3 -3.66 54.31 -66.23
C LYS A 3 -4.54 53.08 -66.02
N GLU A 4 -4.32 52.17 -66.90
CA GLU A 4 -4.90 50.78 -66.81
C GLU A 4 -4.35 50.02 -65.60
N SER A 5 -5.25 49.41 -64.85
CA SER A 5 -4.93 48.48 -63.77
C SER A 5 -5.10 47.05 -64.27
N LEU A 6 -3.99 46.36 -64.40
CA LEU A 6 -3.93 44.96 -64.75
C LEU A 6 -4.32 44.16 -63.51
N ARG A 7 -5.44 43.42 -63.54
CA ARG A 7 -5.86 42.50 -62.51
C ARG A 7 -5.30 41.09 -62.80
N LEU A 8 -4.38 40.69 -61.98
CA LEU A 8 -3.84 39.31 -61.99
C LEU A 8 -4.83 38.38 -61.26
N PHE A 9 -5.42 37.44 -62.01
CA PHE A 9 -6.21 36.37 -61.46
C PHE A 9 -5.26 35.26 -61.02
N VAL A 10 -5.12 35.02 -59.71
CA VAL A 10 -4.46 33.85 -59.16
C VAL A 10 -5.49 32.77 -58.96
N LEU A 11 -5.45 31.75 -59.83
CA LEU A 11 -6.20 30.50 -59.62
C LEU A 11 -5.54 29.71 -58.48
N GLY A 12 -6.18 29.71 -57.31
CA GLY A 12 -5.82 28.83 -56.20
C GLY A 12 -6.32 27.42 -56.47
N LEU A 13 -5.41 26.48 -56.74
CA LEU A 13 -5.69 25.06 -56.69
C LEU A 13 -5.90 24.65 -55.21
N GLY A 14 -7.15 24.52 -54.83
CA GLY A 14 -7.52 23.90 -53.55
C GLY A 14 -7.30 22.41 -53.60
N THR A 15 -6.26 21.92 -52.95
CA THR A 15 -6.10 20.49 -52.64
C THR A 15 -7.14 20.11 -51.57
N VAL A 16 -8.21 19.44 -52.01
CA VAL A 16 -9.16 18.78 -51.11
C VAL A 16 -8.44 17.56 -50.54
N ALA A 17 -7.93 17.66 -49.29
CA ALA A 17 -7.46 16.52 -48.57
C ALA A 17 -8.68 15.68 -48.16
N LEU A 18 -8.90 14.55 -48.82
CA LEU A 18 -9.85 13.52 -48.43
C LEU A 18 -9.34 12.90 -47.12
N CYS A 19 -9.85 13.36 -45.99
CA CYS A 19 -9.67 12.67 -44.71
C CYS A 19 -10.46 11.36 -44.78
N VAL A 20 -9.79 10.27 -45.15
CA VAL A 20 -10.33 8.91 -44.99
C VAL A 20 -10.33 8.59 -43.51
N CYS A 21 -11.43 8.84 -42.82
CA CYS A 21 -11.65 8.30 -41.50
C CYS A 21 -11.77 6.78 -41.60
N TYR A 22 -10.68 6.07 -41.36
CA TYR A 22 -10.79 4.65 -41.05
C TYR A 22 -11.61 4.51 -39.76
N PRO A 23 -12.70 3.73 -39.75
CA PRO A 23 -13.33 3.39 -38.49
C PRO A 23 -12.30 2.66 -37.66
N ALA A 24 -11.89 3.23 -36.51
CA ALA A 24 -11.12 2.50 -35.54
C ALA A 24 -11.98 1.28 -35.18
N SER A 25 -11.59 0.12 -35.71
CA SER A 25 -12.11 -1.14 -35.25
C SER A 25 -11.80 -1.20 -33.77
N SER A 26 -12.80 -0.82 -32.94
CA SER A 26 -12.77 -1.11 -31.53
C SER A 26 -12.63 -2.64 -31.45
N TRP A 27 -11.44 -3.11 -31.15
CA TRP A 27 -11.24 -4.48 -30.71
C TRP A 27 -12.05 -4.61 -29.44
N GLY A 28 -13.30 -5.02 -29.59
CA GLY A 28 -14.22 -5.20 -28.51
C GLY A 28 -13.65 -6.25 -27.57
N GLN A 29 -12.94 -5.79 -26.55
CA GLN A 29 -12.61 -6.68 -25.45
C GLN A 29 -13.93 -7.21 -24.93
N LYS A 30 -14.13 -8.51 -25.10
CA LYS A 30 -15.27 -9.19 -24.50
C LYS A 30 -15.31 -8.78 -23.02
N PRO A 31 -16.43 -8.26 -22.50
CA PRO A 31 -16.51 -7.90 -21.09
C PRO A 31 -16.04 -9.10 -20.25
N PRO A 32 -15.27 -8.86 -19.18
CA PRO A 32 -14.83 -9.95 -18.33
C PRO A 32 -16.05 -10.75 -17.85
N PRO A 33 -15.93 -12.07 -17.73
CA PRO A 33 -17.03 -12.88 -17.22
C PRO A 33 -17.45 -12.35 -15.84
N PRO A 34 -18.74 -12.43 -15.48
CA PRO A 34 -19.22 -11.98 -14.19
C PRO A 34 -18.44 -12.70 -13.07
N ALA A 35 -18.08 -11.93 -12.03
CA ALA A 35 -17.37 -12.49 -10.88
C ALA A 35 -18.18 -13.64 -10.27
N ASN A 36 -17.51 -14.74 -9.92
CA ASN A 36 -18.16 -15.85 -9.22
C ASN A 36 -18.56 -15.39 -7.80
N PRO A 37 -19.85 -15.28 -7.47
CA PRO A 37 -20.30 -14.78 -6.15
C PRO A 37 -19.91 -15.72 -4.99
N GLN A 38 -19.52 -16.95 -5.30
CA GLN A 38 -19.06 -17.93 -4.30
C GLN A 38 -17.54 -17.92 -4.12
N ALA A 39 -16.79 -17.23 -4.98
CA ALA A 39 -15.36 -17.12 -4.80
C ALA A 39 -15.04 -16.42 -3.47
N PRO A 40 -13.92 -16.77 -2.81
CA PRO A 40 -13.52 -16.08 -1.61
C PRO A 40 -13.16 -14.62 -1.90
N THR A 41 -13.36 -13.76 -0.90
CA THR A 41 -12.76 -12.42 -0.87
C THR A 41 -11.96 -12.28 0.39
N ILE A 42 -10.81 -11.60 0.34
CA ILE A 42 -9.99 -11.32 1.51
C ILE A 42 -9.87 -9.82 1.72
N ASN A 43 -9.97 -9.40 2.98
CA ASN A 43 -9.66 -8.05 3.42
C ASN A 43 -8.14 -7.80 3.34
N PRO A 44 -7.68 -6.56 3.50
CA PRO A 44 -6.25 -6.28 3.66
C PRO A 44 -5.63 -7.16 4.75
N VAL A 45 -4.44 -7.70 4.47
CA VAL A 45 -3.73 -8.57 5.40
C VAL A 45 -2.84 -7.69 6.30
N ILE A 46 -3.02 -7.79 7.62
CA ILE A 46 -2.23 -7.06 8.61
C ILE A 46 -1.62 -8.08 9.59
N PRO A 47 -0.28 -8.10 9.76
CA PRO A 47 0.73 -7.26 9.07
C PRO A 47 0.70 -7.47 7.55
N THR A 48 1.08 -6.45 6.79
CA THR A 48 1.05 -6.51 5.32
C THR A 48 2.17 -7.37 4.73
N GLY A 49 3.00 -7.99 5.55
CA GLY A 49 4.13 -8.79 5.11
C GLY A 49 4.89 -9.46 6.24
N VAL A 50 6.06 -9.98 5.90
CA VAL A 50 6.93 -10.76 6.80
C VAL A 50 8.38 -10.30 6.65
N GLN A 51 9.18 -10.48 7.72
CA GLN A 51 10.64 -10.38 7.62
C GLN A 51 11.18 -11.65 6.94
N ARG A 52 12.04 -11.49 5.94
CA ARG A 52 12.69 -12.63 5.26
C ARG A 52 13.45 -13.51 6.26
N GLY A 53 13.50 -14.80 6.03
CA GLY A 53 14.09 -15.76 6.95
C GLY A 53 13.26 -16.03 8.20
N GLN A 54 12.05 -15.48 8.30
CA GLN A 54 11.16 -15.68 9.44
C GLN A 54 9.86 -16.35 9.02
N ALA A 55 9.20 -16.96 9.99
CA ALA A 55 7.85 -17.46 9.87
C ALA A 55 6.89 -16.57 10.66
N ALA A 56 5.71 -16.28 10.10
CA ALA A 56 4.67 -15.52 10.77
C ALA A 56 3.30 -16.14 10.56
N ASP A 57 2.43 -15.97 11.53
CA ASP A 57 1.04 -16.40 11.48
C ASP A 57 0.15 -15.21 11.10
N PHE A 58 -0.72 -15.44 10.13
CA PHE A 58 -1.65 -14.42 9.60
C PHE A 58 -3.07 -14.90 9.83
N VAL A 59 -3.93 -13.97 10.20
CA VAL A 59 -5.36 -14.19 10.26
C VAL A 59 -6.01 -13.49 9.07
N LEU A 60 -6.34 -14.26 8.05
CA LEU A 60 -7.11 -13.77 6.92
C LEU A 60 -8.56 -13.58 7.34
N THR A 61 -9.14 -12.45 6.99
CA THR A 61 -10.57 -12.16 7.17
C THR A 61 -11.20 -11.84 5.82
N GLY A 62 -12.50 -12.08 5.69
CA GLY A 62 -13.17 -11.83 4.42
C GLY A 62 -14.50 -12.57 4.30
N THR A 63 -14.82 -13.07 3.10
CA THR A 63 -16.03 -13.86 2.84
C THR A 63 -15.68 -15.13 2.08
N ASN A 64 -16.48 -16.20 2.25
CA ASN A 64 -16.34 -17.49 1.58
C ASN A 64 -14.98 -18.17 1.81
N LEU A 65 -14.36 -18.00 2.99
CA LEU A 65 -13.04 -18.52 3.31
C LEU A 65 -13.03 -19.99 3.74
N ALA A 66 -14.20 -20.62 3.89
CA ALA A 66 -14.29 -22.04 4.28
C ALA A 66 -13.77 -22.97 3.16
N SER A 67 -13.26 -24.13 3.61
CA SER A 67 -12.68 -25.18 2.74
C SER A 67 -11.50 -24.66 1.90
N PRO A 68 -10.43 -24.12 2.56
CA PRO A 68 -9.26 -23.61 1.87
C PRO A 68 -8.51 -24.74 1.14
N THR A 69 -8.00 -24.41 -0.04
CA THR A 69 -7.15 -25.32 -0.84
C THR A 69 -5.71 -24.84 -0.90
N GLY A 70 -5.43 -23.57 -0.56
CA GLY A 70 -4.08 -23.05 -0.50
C GLY A 70 -4.00 -21.52 -0.58
N VAL A 71 -2.77 -21.06 -0.63
CA VAL A 71 -2.41 -19.65 -0.83
C VAL A 71 -1.39 -19.58 -1.96
N SER A 72 -1.56 -18.65 -2.87
CA SER A 72 -0.58 -18.30 -3.89
C SER A 72 0.13 -17.02 -3.50
N ILE A 73 1.45 -17.07 -3.38
CA ILE A 73 2.33 -15.92 -3.15
C ILE A 73 3.32 -15.84 -4.30
N GLY A 74 3.62 -14.62 -4.78
CA GLY A 74 4.50 -14.40 -5.93
C GLY A 74 6.00 -14.56 -5.64
N CYS A 75 6.40 -15.01 -4.44
CA CYS A 75 7.78 -15.32 -4.08
C CYS A 75 7.92 -16.74 -3.54
N ALA A 76 9.15 -17.19 -3.35
CA ALA A 76 9.42 -18.42 -2.63
C ALA A 76 8.94 -18.28 -1.19
N ALA A 77 7.96 -19.09 -0.80
CA ALA A 77 7.43 -19.13 0.55
C ALA A 77 6.83 -20.53 0.82
N LYS A 78 7.01 -21.01 2.04
CA LYS A 78 6.28 -22.17 2.54
C LYS A 78 5.01 -21.67 3.23
N VAL A 79 3.86 -22.11 2.74
CA VAL A 79 2.57 -21.77 3.32
C VAL A 79 1.94 -23.00 3.93
N THR A 80 1.48 -22.86 5.17
CA THR A 80 0.75 -23.90 5.89
C THR A 80 -0.57 -23.34 6.36
N ILE A 81 -1.65 -24.08 6.18
CA ILE A 81 -2.95 -23.80 6.78
C ILE A 81 -3.11 -24.78 7.94
N PRO A 82 -2.90 -24.34 9.21
CA PRO A 82 -3.02 -25.22 10.35
C PRO A 82 -4.41 -25.85 10.43
N SER A 83 -4.51 -27.12 10.76
CA SER A 83 -5.80 -27.84 10.91
C SER A 83 -6.40 -27.74 12.31
N GLU A 84 -5.76 -26.99 13.21
CA GLU A 84 -6.15 -26.85 14.61
C GLU A 84 -7.42 -25.97 14.76
N GLU A 85 -8.15 -26.12 15.87
CA GLU A 85 -9.28 -25.29 16.27
C GLU A 85 -10.36 -25.10 15.18
N LYS A 86 -10.60 -26.11 14.33
CA LYS A 86 -11.55 -26.03 13.20
C LYS A 86 -11.16 -24.93 12.17
N ASN A 87 -9.88 -24.58 12.08
CA ASN A 87 -9.41 -23.63 11.07
C ASN A 87 -9.79 -24.11 9.66
N GLY A 88 -10.25 -23.20 8.80
CA GLY A 88 -10.74 -23.53 7.47
C GLY A 88 -12.21 -23.96 7.39
N THR A 89 -12.96 -23.95 8.50
CA THR A 89 -14.42 -24.17 8.49
C THR A 89 -15.21 -22.85 8.56
N ASP A 90 -14.60 -21.79 9.09
CA ASP A 90 -15.22 -20.46 9.20
C ASP A 90 -15.21 -19.75 7.83
N PRO A 91 -16.38 -19.33 7.31
CA PRO A 91 -16.46 -18.63 6.03
C PRO A 91 -15.92 -17.19 6.07
N THR A 92 -15.61 -16.65 7.26
CA THR A 92 -15.17 -15.27 7.44
C THR A 92 -13.72 -15.14 7.89
N LYS A 93 -13.09 -16.25 8.32
CA LYS A 93 -11.76 -16.24 8.94
C LYS A 93 -10.97 -17.50 8.66
N CYS A 94 -9.69 -17.35 8.36
CA CYS A 94 -8.76 -18.47 8.19
C CYS A 94 -7.36 -18.09 8.67
N LYS A 95 -6.75 -18.93 9.52
CA LYS A 95 -5.35 -18.76 9.93
C LYS A 95 -4.43 -19.39 8.88
N VAL A 96 -3.37 -18.71 8.52
CA VAL A 96 -2.31 -19.21 7.62
C VAL A 96 -0.95 -18.89 8.22
N ARG A 97 -0.02 -19.82 8.10
CA ARG A 97 1.39 -19.61 8.46
C ARG A 97 2.21 -19.48 7.20
N ILE A 98 3.02 -18.43 7.13
CA ILE A 98 3.88 -18.12 5.99
C ILE A 98 5.32 -18.05 6.48
N GLU A 99 6.19 -18.77 5.81
CA GLU A 99 7.62 -18.84 6.10
C GLU A 99 8.38 -18.49 4.82
N THR A 100 9.25 -17.49 4.86
CA THR A 100 10.05 -17.08 3.70
C THR A 100 11.53 -17.41 3.94
N PRO A 101 12.25 -17.89 2.90
CA PRO A 101 13.70 -18.05 2.95
C PRO A 101 14.43 -16.75 3.27
N ALA A 102 15.62 -16.85 3.87
CA ALA A 102 16.43 -15.68 4.23
C ALA A 102 16.97 -14.90 3.01
N ASP A 103 17.07 -15.56 1.87
CA ASP A 103 17.49 -15.00 0.59
C ASP A 103 16.33 -14.48 -0.28
N THR A 104 15.09 -14.57 0.20
CA THR A 104 13.95 -14.01 -0.54
C THR A 104 14.19 -12.52 -0.81
N PRO A 105 14.11 -12.06 -2.07
CA PRO A 105 14.29 -10.66 -2.38
C PRO A 105 13.28 -9.78 -1.64
N ILE A 106 13.74 -8.62 -1.16
CA ILE A 106 12.85 -7.61 -0.57
C ILE A 106 11.96 -7.05 -1.67
N GLY A 107 10.65 -6.95 -1.42
CA GLY A 107 9.73 -6.44 -2.43
C GLY A 107 8.26 -6.69 -2.12
N TRP A 108 7.46 -6.41 -3.13
CA TRP A 108 6.01 -6.56 -3.12
C TRP A 108 5.63 -7.72 -4.01
N TYR A 109 4.80 -8.60 -3.48
CA TYR A 109 4.41 -9.84 -4.13
C TYR A 109 2.90 -9.97 -4.19
N THR A 110 2.41 -10.66 -5.20
CA THR A 110 0.99 -11.00 -5.28
C THR A 110 0.61 -11.98 -4.19
N PHE A 111 -0.57 -11.81 -3.61
CA PHE A 111 -1.15 -12.70 -2.62
C PHE A 111 -2.59 -13.02 -2.97
N ARG A 112 -2.94 -14.31 -3.03
CA ARG A 112 -4.30 -14.80 -3.24
C ARG A 112 -4.57 -16.00 -2.36
N PHE A 113 -5.78 -16.08 -1.85
CA PHE A 113 -6.29 -17.20 -1.09
C PHE A 113 -7.21 -18.04 -1.97
N ALA A 114 -7.12 -19.36 -1.90
CA ALA A 114 -7.92 -20.28 -2.70
C ALA A 114 -8.76 -21.20 -1.82
N THR A 115 -9.97 -21.44 -2.26
CA THR A 115 -10.91 -22.42 -1.68
C THR A 115 -11.42 -23.34 -2.79
N ILE A 116 -12.16 -24.40 -2.43
CA ILE A 116 -12.82 -25.26 -3.42
C ILE A 116 -13.78 -24.51 -4.34
N LYS A 117 -14.18 -23.26 -4.00
CA LYS A 117 -15.11 -22.43 -4.77
C LYS A 117 -14.44 -21.41 -5.67
N GLY A 118 -13.12 -21.28 -5.60
CA GLY A 118 -12.36 -20.36 -6.44
C GLY A 118 -11.21 -19.66 -5.74
N VAL A 119 -10.69 -18.61 -6.37
CA VAL A 119 -9.55 -17.83 -5.92
C VAL A 119 -10.00 -16.41 -5.57
N SER A 120 -9.41 -15.85 -4.51
CA SER A 120 -9.77 -14.53 -3.98
C SER A 120 -9.36 -13.38 -4.91
N ASN A 121 -9.83 -12.17 -4.57
CA ASN A 121 -9.23 -10.92 -5.02
C ASN A 121 -7.73 -10.91 -4.73
N LEU A 122 -6.99 -10.11 -5.49
CA LEU A 122 -5.56 -9.89 -5.29
C LEU A 122 -5.34 -8.97 -4.09
N ARG A 123 -4.34 -9.32 -3.26
CA ARG A 123 -3.74 -8.43 -2.26
C ARG A 123 -2.23 -8.38 -2.49
N VAL A 124 -1.58 -7.37 -1.93
CA VAL A 124 -0.13 -7.25 -1.93
C VAL A 124 0.41 -7.84 -0.63
N PHE A 125 1.45 -8.64 -0.75
CA PHE A 125 2.22 -9.19 0.36
C PHE A 125 3.66 -8.67 0.27
N CYS A 126 4.20 -8.17 1.38
CA CYS A 126 5.51 -7.56 1.41
C CYS A 126 6.53 -8.49 2.06
N VAL A 127 7.72 -8.59 1.49
CA VAL A 127 8.88 -9.19 2.15
C VAL A 127 9.88 -8.10 2.47
N ASP A 128 10.39 -8.07 3.68
CA ASP A 128 11.30 -7.04 4.19
C ASP A 128 12.47 -7.67 4.96
N ASP A 129 13.49 -6.90 5.22
CA ASP A 129 14.58 -7.24 6.12
C ASP A 129 14.39 -6.70 7.55
N LEU A 130 13.37 -5.86 7.77
CA LEU A 130 13.06 -5.26 9.06
C LEU A 130 12.06 -6.10 9.87
N PRO A 131 12.19 -6.13 11.21
CA PRO A 131 11.18 -6.71 12.09
C PRO A 131 9.80 -6.11 11.86
N GLN A 132 8.76 -6.96 11.87
CA GLN A 132 7.39 -6.52 11.64
C GLN A 132 6.68 -6.24 12.96
N VAL A 133 6.02 -5.09 13.03
CA VAL A 133 5.19 -4.65 14.15
C VAL A 133 3.77 -4.39 13.64
N VAL A 134 2.78 -4.59 14.48
CA VAL A 134 1.36 -4.28 14.17
C VAL A 134 0.89 -3.16 15.09
N ALA A 135 0.12 -2.23 14.55
CA ALA A 135 -0.55 -1.19 15.31
C ALA A 135 -1.48 -1.83 16.36
N ASP A 136 -1.40 -1.37 17.60
CA ASP A 136 -2.19 -1.91 18.71
C ASP A 136 -3.63 -1.40 18.73
N GLY A 137 -3.97 -0.44 17.85
CA GLY A 137 -5.28 0.19 17.73
C GLY A 137 -5.65 1.14 18.89
N LYS A 138 -4.73 1.38 19.83
CA LYS A 138 -4.91 2.29 20.97
C LYS A 138 -4.14 3.61 20.81
N ASN A 139 -3.27 3.66 19.85
CA ASN A 139 -2.32 4.73 19.54
C ASN A 139 -2.97 5.92 18.80
N ARG A 140 -4.07 6.48 19.33
CA ARG A 140 -4.89 7.50 18.66
C ARG A 140 -4.51 8.95 18.99
N SER A 141 -3.47 9.16 19.78
CA SER A 141 -2.95 10.49 20.14
C SER A 141 -1.47 10.41 20.48
N ALA A 142 -0.79 11.56 20.51
CA ALA A 142 0.61 11.62 20.93
C ALA A 142 0.84 11.06 22.34
N SER A 143 -0.11 11.24 23.25
CA SER A 143 -0.03 10.73 24.63
C SER A 143 -0.23 9.21 24.74
N THR A 144 -0.88 8.61 23.76
CA THR A 144 -1.11 7.14 23.67
C THR A 144 -0.25 6.49 22.59
N ALA A 145 0.78 7.19 22.09
CA ALA A 145 1.63 6.71 21.01
C ALA A 145 2.27 5.36 21.35
N GLN A 146 2.14 4.39 20.45
CA GLN A 146 2.74 3.07 20.58
C GLN A 146 4.26 3.16 20.42
N ALA A 147 5.03 2.68 21.40
CA ALA A 147 6.48 2.62 21.31
C ALA A 147 6.92 1.58 20.29
N LEU A 148 7.86 1.96 19.41
CA LEU A 148 8.41 1.10 18.36
C LEU A 148 9.88 0.76 18.64
N PRO A 149 10.28 -0.50 18.42
CA PRO A 149 11.68 -0.94 18.50
C PRO A 149 12.40 -0.64 17.18
N ALA A 150 12.54 0.64 16.82
CA ALA A 150 13.21 1.00 15.55
C ALA A 150 14.69 0.55 15.54
N PRO A 151 15.20 -0.01 14.41
CA PRO A 151 14.52 -0.09 13.11
C PRO A 151 13.45 -1.19 13.04
N CYS A 152 12.33 -0.89 12.42
CA CYS A 152 11.22 -1.83 12.23
C CYS A 152 10.32 -1.41 11.08
N THR A 153 9.39 -2.26 10.74
CA THR A 153 8.25 -1.94 9.87
C THR A 153 6.96 -2.07 10.64
N ILE A 154 6.16 -1.01 10.70
CA ILE A 154 4.86 -1.00 11.35
C ILE A 154 3.73 -1.11 10.30
N SER A 155 2.77 -1.99 10.53
CA SER A 155 1.54 -2.11 9.72
C SER A 155 0.32 -1.76 10.54
N GLY A 156 -0.59 -0.96 9.97
CA GLY A 156 -1.82 -0.55 10.61
C GLY A 156 -2.92 -0.18 9.61
N ALA A 157 -4.07 0.23 10.15
CA ALA A 157 -5.16 0.84 9.39
C ALA A 157 -5.75 1.98 10.21
N VAL A 158 -5.88 3.15 9.59
CA VAL A 158 -6.42 4.34 10.27
C VAL A 158 -7.94 4.23 10.42
N ALA A 159 -8.44 4.69 11.54
CA ALA A 159 -9.87 4.90 11.75
C ALA A 159 -10.28 6.30 11.24
N ALA A 160 -11.55 6.44 10.84
CA ALA A 160 -12.08 7.74 10.42
C ALA A 160 -11.91 8.79 11.54
N GLU A 161 -11.59 10.02 11.11
CA GLU A 161 -11.37 11.18 11.98
C GLU A 161 -10.19 11.04 12.95
N GLN A 162 -9.28 10.06 12.74
CA GLN A 162 -8.17 9.77 13.64
C GLN A 162 -6.87 9.60 12.88
N GLY A 163 -5.75 9.77 13.59
CA GLY A 163 -4.43 9.37 13.20
C GLY A 163 -3.90 8.25 14.09
N ASP A 164 -2.89 7.55 13.60
CA ASP A 164 -2.12 6.58 14.38
C ASP A 164 -0.79 7.23 14.80
N TYR A 165 -0.47 7.15 16.09
CA TYR A 165 0.71 7.78 16.68
C TYR A 165 1.69 6.74 17.18
N TYR A 166 2.96 6.94 16.86
CA TYR A 166 4.05 6.06 17.23
C TYR A 166 5.16 6.84 17.92
N LYS A 167 5.86 6.20 18.84
CA LYS A 167 6.99 6.77 19.55
C LYS A 167 8.25 6.00 19.22
N ILE A 168 9.31 6.71 18.83
CA ILE A 168 10.65 6.18 18.63
C ILE A 168 11.63 6.90 19.55
N THR A 169 12.67 6.19 19.98
CA THR A 169 13.80 6.77 20.73
C THR A 169 15.03 6.79 19.83
N VAL A 170 15.69 7.93 19.73
CA VAL A 170 16.84 8.14 18.84
C VAL A 170 18.03 8.75 19.55
N LYS A 171 19.22 8.63 18.95
CA LYS A 171 20.45 9.30 19.39
C LYS A 171 20.60 10.66 18.72
N ALA A 172 21.38 11.56 19.33
CA ALA A 172 21.75 12.82 18.69
C ALA A 172 22.56 12.55 17.41
N GLY A 173 22.25 13.28 16.33
CA GLY A 173 22.85 13.08 15.00
C GLY A 173 22.32 11.87 14.23
N GLN A 174 21.44 11.06 14.80
CA GLN A 174 20.89 9.88 14.11
C GLN A 174 20.03 10.32 12.92
N ARG A 175 20.33 9.77 11.73
CA ARG A 175 19.54 9.89 10.52
C ARG A 175 18.60 8.68 10.42
N MET A 176 17.34 8.92 10.10
CA MET A 176 16.37 7.86 9.85
C MET A 176 15.48 8.23 8.67
N SER A 177 15.09 7.22 7.93
CA SER A 177 14.10 7.28 6.86
C SER A 177 12.80 6.63 7.33
N PHE A 178 11.68 7.22 6.92
CA PHE A 178 10.31 6.80 7.16
C PHE A 178 9.64 6.65 5.79
N ASP A 179 9.48 5.43 5.29
CA ASP A 179 8.89 5.15 3.98
C ASP A 179 7.49 4.57 4.20
N CYS A 180 6.47 5.40 4.07
CA CYS A 180 5.08 4.95 4.13
C CYS A 180 4.71 4.30 2.79
N GLN A 181 4.22 3.10 2.84
CA GLN A 181 3.75 2.31 1.71
C GLN A 181 2.25 2.08 1.91
N ALA A 182 1.44 2.70 1.09
CA ALA A 182 -0.02 2.68 1.19
C ALA A 182 -0.68 2.57 -0.21
N ARG A 183 -0.69 3.63 -1.00
CA ARG A 183 -1.20 3.57 -2.38
C ARG A 183 -0.43 2.57 -3.23
N ARG A 184 0.89 2.52 -3.08
CA ARG A 184 1.77 1.58 -3.81
C ARG A 184 1.44 0.11 -3.52
N ILE A 185 0.80 -0.19 -2.39
CA ILE A 185 0.37 -1.56 -2.02
C ILE A 185 -1.15 -1.75 -2.09
N GLY A 186 -1.88 -0.81 -2.73
CA GLY A 186 -3.30 -0.93 -3.03
C GLY A 186 -4.26 -0.45 -1.94
N SER A 187 -3.80 0.35 -1.00
CA SER A 187 -4.64 0.99 0.02
C SER A 187 -5.47 2.15 -0.55
N ALA A 188 -6.61 2.42 0.07
CA ALA A 188 -7.43 3.59 -0.22
C ALA A 188 -6.95 4.87 0.47
N ILE A 189 -6.04 4.76 1.44
CA ILE A 189 -5.50 5.90 2.20
C ILE A 189 -4.71 6.83 1.28
N ASP A 190 -4.89 8.11 1.44
CA ASP A 190 -4.01 9.17 0.98
C ASP A 190 -3.19 9.60 2.20
N ALA A 191 -2.02 8.98 2.34
CA ALA A 191 -1.30 8.98 3.59
C ALA A 191 -0.62 10.33 3.86
N TYR A 192 -0.68 10.77 5.08
CA TYR A 192 0.02 11.93 5.61
C TYR A 192 0.92 11.50 6.76
N LEU A 193 2.20 11.80 6.66
CA LEU A 193 3.22 11.41 7.63
C LEU A 193 3.82 12.65 8.28
N LYS A 194 3.89 12.67 9.62
CA LYS A 194 4.52 13.74 10.39
C LYS A 194 5.50 13.22 11.42
N ILE A 195 6.50 14.03 11.69
CA ILE A 195 7.43 13.86 12.82
C ILE A 195 7.27 15.05 13.76
N TYR A 196 7.04 14.77 15.04
CA TYR A 196 6.96 15.76 16.10
C TYR A 196 8.07 15.58 17.12
N ASP A 197 8.29 16.62 17.93
CA ASP A 197 9.10 16.49 19.15
C ASP A 197 8.51 15.45 20.11
N GLY A 198 9.27 15.07 21.15
CA GLY A 198 8.85 14.02 22.08
C GLY A 198 7.58 14.32 22.89
N LYS A 199 7.09 15.57 22.87
CA LYS A 199 5.81 15.97 23.45
C LYS A 199 4.64 15.84 22.47
N GLY A 200 4.92 15.64 21.18
CA GLY A 200 3.91 15.61 20.12
C GLY A 200 3.26 16.96 19.84
N ILE A 201 3.97 18.06 20.13
CA ILE A 201 3.45 19.43 19.99
C ILE A 201 4.06 20.14 18.81
N ARG A 202 5.40 20.14 18.71
CA ARG A 202 6.11 20.85 17.65
C ARG A 202 6.37 19.92 16.48
N GLU A 203 5.78 20.22 15.32
CA GLU A 203 6.08 19.58 14.06
C GLU A 203 7.53 19.87 13.63
N LEU A 204 8.26 18.84 13.25
CA LEU A 204 9.64 18.89 12.82
C LEU A 204 9.81 18.62 11.33
N ALA A 205 8.97 17.75 10.79
CA ALA A 205 8.90 17.41 9.38
C ALA A 205 7.52 16.82 9.04
N TYR A 206 7.11 16.98 7.79
CA TYR A 206 5.94 16.32 7.25
C TYR A 206 6.12 16.02 5.75
N ASP A 207 5.35 15.08 5.26
CA ASP A 207 5.18 14.78 3.85
C ASP A 207 3.84 14.09 3.60
N ASN A 208 3.30 14.22 2.39
CA ASN A 208 2.11 13.51 1.92
C ASN A 208 2.26 12.95 0.51
N ASP A 209 3.16 13.50 -0.33
CA ASP A 209 3.30 13.17 -1.74
C ASP A 209 4.77 13.16 -2.17
N SER A 210 5.50 12.11 -1.84
CA SER A 210 6.91 12.01 -2.24
C SER A 210 7.07 11.71 -3.72
N PRO A 211 7.94 12.43 -4.44
CA PRO A 211 8.22 12.15 -5.84
C PRO A 211 8.61 10.68 -6.10
N GLY A 212 7.96 10.04 -7.06
CA GLY A 212 8.20 8.63 -7.40
C GLY A 212 7.52 7.61 -6.48
N CYS A 213 6.79 8.05 -5.46
CA CYS A 213 6.09 7.20 -4.51
C CYS A 213 4.55 7.22 -4.69
N GLN A 214 4.03 7.65 -5.83
CA GLN A 214 2.61 8.01 -6.02
C GLN A 214 2.22 9.08 -4.98
N THR A 215 1.14 8.86 -4.22
CA THR A 215 0.75 9.74 -3.10
C THR A 215 1.22 9.21 -1.75
N ASP A 216 2.25 8.37 -1.72
CA ASP A 216 2.80 7.86 -0.47
C ASP A 216 3.92 8.77 0.06
N PRO A 217 3.88 9.17 1.33
CA PRO A 217 4.89 10.03 1.93
C PRO A 217 6.18 9.27 2.25
N ARG A 218 7.31 9.99 2.13
CA ARG A 218 8.61 9.51 2.55
C ARG A 218 9.41 10.64 3.17
N ILE A 219 9.84 10.49 4.42
CA ILE A 219 10.64 11.47 5.14
C ILE A 219 12.00 10.87 5.45
N THR A 220 13.07 11.62 5.20
CA THR A 220 14.39 11.36 5.77
C THR A 220 14.73 12.51 6.70
N TYR A 221 15.00 12.20 7.97
CA TYR A 221 15.23 13.21 9.00
C TYR A 221 16.47 12.90 9.84
N THR A 222 17.28 13.93 10.13
CA THR A 222 18.41 13.84 11.05
C THR A 222 18.06 14.51 12.38
N PHE A 223 18.02 13.70 13.44
CA PHE A 223 17.61 14.14 14.77
C PHE A 223 18.75 14.89 15.45
N LYS A 224 18.56 16.17 15.73
CA LYS A 224 19.60 17.02 16.35
C LYS A 224 19.88 16.66 17.81
N GLN A 225 18.90 16.13 18.52
CA GLN A 225 18.98 15.79 19.95
C GLN A 225 18.57 14.34 20.17
N ALA A 226 19.19 13.69 21.16
CA ALA A 226 18.73 12.38 21.62
C ALA A 226 17.41 12.51 22.38
N GLY A 227 16.57 11.48 22.31
CA GLY A 227 15.31 11.43 23.04
C GLY A 227 14.19 10.78 22.24
N ASP A 228 12.98 10.93 22.76
CA ASP A 228 11.77 10.42 22.14
C ASP A 228 11.21 11.41 21.10
N TYR A 229 10.62 10.85 20.04
CA TYR A 229 9.93 11.58 18.98
C TYR A 229 8.65 10.86 18.61
N ILE A 230 7.64 11.63 18.21
CA ILE A 230 6.33 11.12 17.83
C ILE A 230 6.19 11.15 16.30
N ILE A 231 5.70 10.04 15.76
CA ILE A 231 5.37 9.86 14.34
C ILE A 231 3.85 9.76 14.24
N GLU A 232 3.23 10.53 13.36
CA GLU A 232 1.80 10.45 13.05
C GLU A 232 1.61 9.91 11.63
N VAL A 233 0.69 8.97 11.47
CA VAL A 233 0.19 8.49 10.18
C VAL A 233 -1.32 8.70 10.16
N ARG A 234 -1.84 9.37 9.13
CA ARG A 234 -3.29 9.55 8.93
C ARG A 234 -3.65 9.71 7.45
N ASP A 235 -4.94 9.65 7.15
CA ASP A 235 -5.46 10.06 5.83
C ASP A 235 -5.54 11.59 5.75
N VAL A 236 -5.19 12.17 4.61
CA VAL A 236 -5.24 13.63 4.38
C VAL A 236 -6.63 14.20 4.65
N LEU A 237 -7.67 13.47 4.26
CA LEU A 237 -9.08 13.86 4.46
C LEU A 237 -9.71 13.24 5.71
N LEU A 238 -8.91 12.65 6.61
CA LEU A 238 -9.37 11.99 7.83
C LEU A 238 -10.37 10.84 7.58
N ARG A 239 -10.32 10.22 6.40
CA ARG A 239 -11.08 9.00 6.11
C ARG A 239 -10.42 7.82 6.84
N GLY A 240 -11.15 6.71 6.96
CA GLY A 240 -10.61 5.52 7.62
C GLY A 240 -11.45 4.29 7.39
N GLY A 241 -10.96 3.17 7.90
CA GLY A 241 -11.61 1.87 7.78
C GLY A 241 -10.64 0.78 7.29
N PRO A 242 -11.13 -0.45 7.08
CA PRO A 242 -10.25 -1.59 6.77
C PRO A 242 -9.42 -1.43 5.49
N GLU A 243 -9.92 -0.72 4.48
CA GLU A 243 -9.19 -0.47 3.23
C GLU A 243 -8.22 0.73 3.32
N PHE A 244 -8.16 1.42 4.47
CA PHE A 244 -7.24 2.53 4.74
C PHE A 244 -6.03 2.04 5.54
N PHE A 245 -5.41 0.97 5.04
CA PHE A 245 -4.24 0.35 5.67
C PHE A 245 -2.94 0.98 5.16
N TYR A 246 -1.90 0.85 5.95
CA TYR A 246 -0.58 1.34 5.62
C TYR A 246 0.51 0.44 6.20
N ARG A 247 1.72 0.66 5.70
CA ARG A 247 2.95 0.08 6.17
C ARG A 247 4.01 1.17 6.18
N VAL A 248 4.68 1.40 7.31
CA VAL A 248 5.79 2.35 7.39
C VAL A 248 7.06 1.61 7.74
N ARG A 249 8.04 1.68 6.86
CA ARG A 249 9.41 1.22 7.12
C ARG A 249 10.16 2.34 7.84
N ILE A 250 10.80 2.03 8.94
CA ILE A 250 11.51 2.98 9.81
C ILE A 250 12.92 2.45 10.02
N GLY A 251 13.95 3.17 9.53
CA GLY A 251 15.33 2.74 9.64
C GLY A 251 16.31 3.67 8.93
N ASP A 252 17.58 3.28 8.86
CA ASP A 252 18.58 3.97 8.09
C ASP A 252 18.73 3.32 6.71
N PHE A 253 18.00 3.81 5.74
CA PHE A 253 18.04 3.39 4.34
C PHE A 253 17.92 4.63 3.42
N PRO A 254 18.43 4.54 2.17
CA PRO A 254 18.43 5.65 1.21
C PRO A 254 17.05 6.11 0.80
#